data_3250bfc7af76f6cbb9a38552e6caafb9
#
_entry.id   3250bfc7af76f6cbb9a38552e6caafb9
#
_cell.length_a   1.000
_cell.length_b   1.000
_cell.length_c   1.000
_cell.angle_alpha   90.00
_cell.angle_beta   90.00
_cell.angle_gamma   90.00
#
_symmetry.space_group_name_H-M   'P 1'
#
loop_
_entity.id
_entity.type
_entity.pdbx_description
1 polymer ?
#
loop_
_entity_poly.entity_id
_entity_poly.type
_entity_poly.pdbx_seq_one_letter_code
_entity_poly.pdbx_strand_id
1 'polypeptide(L)'
;MQGDWVDETNPANVVYLCSDSPNILTTIEDDDTFVIGGLVDHTDKPGFAFNRATSLNVRTARLPIDKVCFLRSRQMNETRVGVDVTTLAVVQLLLLYREHKDWGKAISECPSFHSAPLRKYVRWLEPYTHLNEAKEDGGGAKRPGKGFSLI
;
A
#
# COMPACT_ATOMS: atom_id res chain seq x y z
N MET A 1 -26.92 -14.30 11.51
CA MET A 1 -25.75 -13.47 11.53
C MET A 1 -24.70 -14.04 10.59
N GLN A 2 -24.18 -13.20 9.79
CA GLN A 2 -23.12 -13.59 8.90
C GLN A 2 -22.01 -14.24 9.69
N GLY A 3 -21.64 -15.45 9.31
CA GLY A 3 -20.40 -16.02 9.75
C GLY A 3 -19.29 -15.00 9.47
N ASP A 4 -18.77 -14.45 10.53
CA ASP A 4 -17.62 -13.55 10.38
C ASP A 4 -16.46 -14.43 9.88
N TRP A 5 -15.72 -13.96 8.90
CA TRP A 5 -14.52 -14.65 8.41
C TRP A 5 -13.56 -15.03 9.54
N VAL A 6 -13.66 -14.36 10.68
CA VAL A 6 -12.90 -14.66 11.91
C VAL A 6 -13.27 -16.04 12.48
N ASP A 7 -14.48 -16.50 12.25
CA ASP A 7 -14.94 -17.79 12.77
C ASP A 7 -14.36 -18.98 11.98
N GLU A 8 -13.93 -18.74 10.74
CA GLU A 8 -13.39 -19.78 9.86
C GLU A 8 -11.87 -19.88 9.88
N THR A 9 -11.21 -18.89 10.46
CA THR A 9 -9.75 -18.82 10.52
C THR A 9 -9.27 -18.75 11.96
N ASN A 10 -8.05 -19.24 12.22
CA ASN A 10 -7.43 -19.03 13.52
C ASN A 10 -7.15 -17.54 13.72
N PRO A 11 -7.79 -16.87 14.69
CA PRO A 11 -7.61 -15.42 14.90
C PRO A 11 -6.17 -15.00 15.17
N ALA A 12 -5.35 -15.90 15.71
CA ALA A 12 -3.93 -15.63 15.96
C ALA A 12 -3.13 -15.41 14.67
N ASN A 13 -3.60 -15.97 13.56
CA ASN A 13 -2.93 -15.87 12.26
C ASN A 13 -3.52 -14.75 11.38
N VAL A 14 -4.55 -14.09 11.84
CA VAL A 14 -5.20 -13.01 11.08
C VAL A 14 -4.47 -11.70 11.30
N VAL A 15 -4.13 -11.02 10.22
CA VAL A 15 -3.54 -9.68 10.21
C VAL A 15 -4.45 -8.75 9.41
N TYR A 16 -5.03 -7.80 10.09
CA TYR A 16 -5.84 -6.76 9.45
C TYR A 16 -4.93 -5.62 9.01
N LEU A 17 -4.81 -5.43 7.71
CA LEU A 17 -3.97 -4.36 7.15
C LEU A 17 -4.73 -3.04 7.18
N CYS A 18 -4.17 -2.08 7.88
CA CYS A 18 -4.71 -0.72 7.96
C CYS A 18 -3.58 0.30 8.04
N SER A 19 -3.72 1.38 7.28
CA SER A 19 -2.68 2.41 7.14
C SER A 19 -2.38 3.17 8.42
N ASP A 20 -3.31 3.20 9.36
CA ASP A 20 -3.22 3.89 10.64
C ASP A 20 -2.80 2.98 11.81
N SER A 21 -2.48 1.72 11.55
CA SER A 21 -1.93 0.85 12.58
C SER A 21 -0.56 1.35 13.07
N PRO A 22 -0.31 1.34 14.38
CA PRO A 22 1.01 1.63 14.93
C PRO A 22 2.02 0.50 14.67
N ASN A 23 1.54 -0.69 14.29
CA ASN A 23 2.36 -1.87 14.06
C ASN A 23 2.79 -1.93 12.61
N ILE A 24 4.09 -2.02 12.36
CA ILE A 24 4.64 -2.18 11.02
C ILE A 24 4.76 -3.67 10.69
N LEU A 25 4.27 -4.07 9.53
CA LEU A 25 4.44 -5.44 9.04
C LEU A 25 5.90 -5.64 8.64
N THR A 26 6.65 -6.34 9.47
CA THR A 26 8.08 -6.61 9.25
C THR A 26 8.32 -7.91 8.50
N THR A 27 7.54 -8.93 8.82
CA THR A 27 7.64 -10.27 8.21
C THR A 27 6.26 -10.83 7.92
N ILE A 28 6.20 -11.76 6.98
CA ILE A 28 5.01 -12.54 6.66
C ILE A 28 5.31 -14.01 6.98
N GLU A 29 4.50 -14.60 7.83
CA GLU A 29 4.56 -16.02 8.13
C GLU A 29 3.68 -16.82 7.16
N ASP A 30 3.99 -18.11 6.98
CA ASP A 30 3.31 -18.94 5.99
C ASP A 30 1.81 -19.14 6.26
N ASP A 31 1.41 -19.07 7.52
CA ASP A 31 0.02 -19.23 7.96
C ASP A 31 -0.69 -17.88 8.22
N ASP A 32 -0.05 -16.75 7.92
CA ASP A 32 -0.70 -15.46 8.03
C ASP A 32 -1.86 -15.33 7.03
N THR A 33 -2.99 -14.89 7.54
CA THR A 33 -4.18 -14.54 6.75
C THR A 33 -4.39 -13.04 6.79
N PHE A 34 -4.32 -12.38 5.65
CA PHE A 34 -4.44 -10.93 5.56
C PHE A 34 -5.85 -10.50 5.21
N VAL A 35 -6.36 -9.54 5.97
CA VAL A 35 -7.57 -8.80 5.61
C VAL A 35 -7.14 -7.52 4.91
N ILE A 36 -7.51 -7.41 3.64
CA ILE A 36 -7.14 -6.30 2.76
C ILE A 36 -8.40 -5.56 2.35
N GLY A 37 -8.42 -4.26 2.55
CA GLY A 37 -9.53 -3.43 2.08
C GLY A 37 -10.90 -3.85 2.61
N GLY A 38 -10.95 -4.34 3.84
CA GLY A 38 -12.19 -4.79 4.48
C GLY A 38 -13.25 -3.71 4.66
N LEU A 39 -12.94 -2.51 4.22
CA LEU A 39 -13.82 -1.36 4.15
C LEU A 39 -13.69 -0.71 2.79
N VAL A 40 -14.75 -0.77 2.04
CA VAL A 40 -14.94 0.14 0.92
C VAL A 40 -15.40 1.46 1.53
N ASP A 41 -14.48 2.22 2.05
CA ASP A 41 -14.83 3.50 2.62
C ASP A 41 -14.32 4.63 1.74
N HIS A 42 -15.27 5.27 1.05
CA HIS A 42 -15.06 6.52 0.38
C HIS A 42 -15.21 7.71 1.34
N THR A 43 -15.53 7.45 2.59
CA THR A 43 -15.65 8.45 3.62
C THR A 43 -14.38 8.43 4.48
N ASP A 44 -13.79 9.59 4.63
CA ASP A 44 -12.64 9.82 5.49
C ASP A 44 -13.02 9.59 6.96
N LYS A 45 -13.03 8.33 7.38
CA LYS A 45 -13.15 7.97 8.80
C LYS A 45 -11.81 7.39 9.27
N PRO A 46 -10.87 8.25 9.68
CA PRO A 46 -9.59 7.76 10.16
C PRO A 46 -9.80 6.85 11.38
N GLY A 47 -9.08 5.75 11.42
CA GLY A 47 -9.10 4.80 12.51
C GLY A 47 -10.23 3.77 12.46
N PHE A 48 -11.15 3.80 11.50
CA PHE A 48 -12.27 2.86 11.47
C PHE A 48 -11.79 1.41 11.29
N ALA A 49 -10.88 1.17 10.35
CA ALA A 49 -10.33 -0.17 10.12
C ALA A 49 -9.56 -0.68 11.34
N PHE A 50 -8.78 0.18 11.96
CA PHE A 50 -8.05 -0.14 13.18
C PHE A 50 -8.98 -0.47 14.34
N ASN A 51 -10.00 0.34 14.56
CA ASN A 51 -10.98 0.13 15.62
C ASN A 51 -11.78 -1.15 15.41
N ARG A 52 -12.16 -1.45 14.15
CA ARG A 52 -12.84 -2.69 13.85
C ARG A 52 -11.98 -3.91 14.12
N ALA A 53 -10.74 -3.91 13.69
CA ALA A 53 -9.81 -5.00 13.96
C ALA A 53 -9.58 -5.20 15.46
N THR A 54 -9.46 -4.11 16.20
CA THR A 54 -9.32 -4.14 17.66
C THR A 54 -10.58 -4.75 18.31
N SER A 55 -11.77 -4.40 17.83
CA SER A 55 -13.01 -4.96 18.33
C SER A 55 -13.16 -6.46 18.05
N LEU A 56 -12.57 -6.93 16.95
CA LEU A 56 -12.51 -8.35 16.59
C LEU A 56 -11.37 -9.11 17.26
N ASN A 57 -10.55 -8.41 18.02
CA ASN A 57 -9.37 -8.95 18.71
C ASN A 57 -8.37 -9.63 17.75
N VAL A 58 -8.17 -9.04 16.59
CA VAL A 58 -7.19 -9.48 15.60
C VAL A 58 -6.02 -8.51 15.51
N ARG A 59 -4.85 -9.02 15.10
CA ARG A 59 -3.66 -8.19 14.90
C ARG A 59 -3.89 -7.18 13.79
N THR A 60 -3.33 -5.99 13.95
CA THR A 60 -3.27 -5.00 12.90
C THR A 60 -1.84 -4.75 12.47
N ALA A 61 -1.64 -4.40 11.23
CA ALA A 61 -0.35 -3.97 10.73
C ALA A 61 -0.53 -2.98 9.56
N ARG A 62 0.47 -2.14 9.36
CA ARG A 62 0.60 -1.32 8.17
C ARG A 62 1.81 -1.78 7.36
N LEU A 63 1.73 -1.62 6.05
CA LEU A 63 2.86 -1.90 5.17
C LEU A 63 3.95 -0.84 5.35
N PRO A 64 5.24 -1.23 5.30
CA PRO A 64 6.36 -0.32 5.53
C PRO A 64 6.70 0.55 4.30
N ILE A 65 5.69 1.08 3.63
CA ILE A 65 5.85 1.86 2.39
C ILE A 65 6.64 3.13 2.64
N ASP A 66 6.38 3.78 3.78
CA ASP A 66 7.04 5.01 4.22
C ASP A 66 8.56 4.87 4.46
N LYS A 67 9.05 3.65 4.56
CA LYS A 67 10.48 3.36 4.65
C LYS A 67 11.20 3.39 3.31
N VAL A 68 10.46 3.28 2.23
CA VAL A 68 11.01 3.11 0.87
C VAL A 68 10.63 4.28 -0.04
N CYS A 69 9.42 4.77 0.08
CA CYS A 69 8.95 5.89 -0.73
C CYS A 69 7.92 6.74 0.02
N PHE A 70 7.75 7.92 -0.49
CA PHE A 70 6.78 8.89 -0.01
C PHE A 70 5.73 9.12 -1.08
N LEU A 71 4.46 9.10 -0.71
CA LEU A 71 3.37 9.44 -1.61
C LEU A 71 2.91 10.87 -1.38
N ARG A 72 3.06 11.69 -2.39
CA ARG A 72 2.58 13.06 -2.39
C ARG A 72 1.05 13.07 -2.46
N SER A 73 0.41 13.59 -1.43
CA SER A 73 -1.03 13.86 -1.49
C SER A 73 -1.36 14.93 -2.54
N ARG A 74 -2.51 14.79 -3.18
CA ARG A 74 -3.07 15.86 -4.04
C ARG A 74 -3.31 17.17 -3.27
N GLN A 75 -3.55 17.05 -1.99
CA GLN A 75 -3.74 18.19 -1.10
C GLN A 75 -2.43 18.46 -0.37
N MET A 76 -1.76 19.50 -0.79
CA MET A 76 -0.38 19.84 -0.39
C MET A 76 -0.15 20.13 1.09
N ASN A 77 -1.17 20.04 1.94
CA ASN A 77 -1.11 20.54 3.30
C ASN A 77 -1.28 19.49 4.41
N GLU A 78 -1.42 18.21 4.05
CA GLU A 78 -1.56 17.20 5.08
C GLU A 78 -0.45 16.14 4.97
N THR A 79 0.43 16.15 5.93
CA THR A 79 1.28 15.02 6.26
C THR A 79 0.39 13.88 6.77
N ARG A 80 -0.22 13.13 5.87
CA ARG A 80 -0.88 11.90 6.28
C ARG A 80 0.18 10.89 6.68
N VAL A 81 0.17 10.54 7.94
CA VAL A 81 0.85 9.34 8.41
C VAL A 81 0.03 8.17 7.91
N GLY A 82 0.42 7.60 6.82
CA GLY A 82 -0.29 6.49 6.19
C GLY A 82 -0.52 6.74 4.72
N VAL A 83 -0.17 5.76 3.94
CA VAL A 83 -0.28 5.81 2.49
C VAL A 83 -1.47 4.95 2.09
N ASP A 84 -2.50 5.60 1.58
CA ASP A 84 -3.62 4.89 0.98
C ASP A 84 -3.21 4.36 -0.39
N VAL A 85 -3.01 3.07 -0.45
CA VAL A 85 -2.72 2.36 -1.69
C VAL A 85 -3.92 1.52 -2.10
N THR A 86 -4.02 1.25 -3.38
CA THR A 86 -5.08 0.39 -3.92
C THR A 86 -4.96 -1.03 -3.40
N THR A 87 -6.07 -1.76 -3.34
CA THR A 87 -6.07 -3.19 -2.99
C THR A 87 -5.14 -3.99 -3.90
N LEU A 88 -5.11 -3.66 -5.19
CA LEU A 88 -4.18 -4.29 -6.14
C LEU A 88 -2.72 -4.10 -5.74
N ALA A 89 -2.34 -2.88 -5.36
CA ALA A 89 -0.98 -2.60 -4.91
C ALA A 89 -0.64 -3.40 -3.65
N VAL A 90 -1.55 -3.51 -2.71
CA VAL A 90 -1.35 -4.32 -1.49
C VAL A 90 -1.10 -5.78 -1.82
N VAL A 91 -1.92 -6.37 -2.68
CA VAL A 91 -1.73 -7.77 -3.11
C VAL A 91 -0.38 -7.95 -3.80
N GLN A 92 -0.01 -7.04 -4.70
CA GLN A 92 1.28 -7.07 -5.37
C GLN A 92 2.44 -7.02 -4.37
N LEU A 93 2.36 -6.15 -3.37
CA LEU A 93 3.39 -6.00 -2.34
C LEU A 93 3.54 -7.27 -1.50
N LEU A 94 2.45 -7.88 -1.10
CA LEU A 94 2.49 -9.12 -0.32
C LEU A 94 3.12 -10.27 -1.12
N LEU A 95 2.77 -10.41 -2.39
CA LEU A 95 3.35 -11.43 -3.27
C LEU A 95 4.83 -11.19 -3.53
N LEU A 96 5.22 -9.95 -3.79
CA LEU A 96 6.63 -9.59 -4.01
C LEU A 96 7.47 -9.80 -2.75
N TYR A 97 6.92 -9.49 -1.58
CA TYR A 97 7.62 -9.79 -0.33
C TYR A 97 7.81 -11.29 -0.13
N ARG A 98 6.82 -12.12 -0.45
CA ARG A 98 6.96 -13.57 -0.37
C ARG A 98 8.09 -14.09 -1.26
N GLU A 99 8.26 -13.50 -2.42
CA GLU A 99 9.32 -13.86 -3.36
C GLU A 99 10.69 -13.39 -2.89
N HIS A 100 10.80 -12.11 -2.52
CA HIS A 100 12.10 -11.47 -2.25
C HIS A 100 12.52 -11.53 -0.78
N LYS A 101 11.60 -11.65 0.16
CA LYS A 101 11.82 -11.52 1.62
C LYS A 101 12.44 -10.17 2.01
N ASP A 102 12.22 -9.15 1.21
CA ASP A 102 12.76 -7.80 1.36
C ASP A 102 11.69 -6.78 0.97
N TRP A 103 11.25 -5.97 1.93
CA TRP A 103 10.24 -4.95 1.68
C TRP A 103 10.74 -3.84 0.76
N GLY A 104 11.99 -3.44 0.90
CA GLY A 104 12.59 -2.43 0.03
C GLY A 104 12.52 -2.85 -1.42
N LYS A 105 12.91 -4.08 -1.71
CA LYS A 105 12.84 -4.66 -3.04
C LYS A 105 11.41 -4.84 -3.51
N ALA A 106 10.53 -5.37 -2.66
CA ALA A 106 9.12 -5.57 -2.99
C ALA A 106 8.44 -4.24 -3.38
N ILE A 107 8.65 -3.20 -2.58
CA ILE A 107 8.03 -1.89 -2.82
C ILE A 107 8.63 -1.22 -4.04
N SER A 108 9.96 -1.26 -4.21
CA SER A 108 10.64 -0.66 -5.36
C SER A 108 10.26 -1.30 -6.70
N GLU A 109 9.90 -2.57 -6.70
CA GLU A 109 9.49 -3.33 -7.90
C GLU A 109 7.97 -3.40 -8.09
N CYS A 110 7.16 -2.88 -7.17
CA CYS A 110 5.70 -2.98 -7.23
C CYS A 110 5.16 -2.27 -8.48
N PRO A 111 4.50 -2.99 -9.39
CA PRO A 111 4.02 -2.41 -10.65
C PRO A 111 3.10 -1.21 -10.48
N SER A 112 2.25 -1.21 -9.45
CA SER A 112 1.33 -0.12 -9.17
C SER A 112 2.04 1.20 -8.89
N PHE A 113 3.25 1.17 -8.34
CA PHE A 113 4.02 2.39 -8.05
C PHE A 113 4.73 2.96 -9.28
N HIS A 114 4.86 2.17 -10.34
CA HIS A 114 5.47 2.57 -11.60
C HIS A 114 4.45 2.89 -12.69
N SER A 115 3.17 2.68 -12.43
CA SER A 115 2.09 2.89 -13.38
C SER A 115 1.13 4.00 -12.92
N ALA A 116 0.36 4.53 -13.87
CA ALA A 116 -0.68 5.50 -13.54
C ALA A 116 -1.80 4.83 -12.71
N PRO A 117 -2.43 5.55 -11.78
CA PRO A 117 -2.20 6.97 -11.47
C PRO A 117 -1.11 7.22 -10.42
N LEU A 118 -0.63 6.20 -9.71
CA LEU A 118 0.25 6.38 -8.54
C LEU A 118 1.63 6.91 -8.90
N ARG A 119 2.17 6.49 -10.04
CA ARG A 119 3.56 6.79 -10.45
C ARG A 119 3.96 8.26 -10.26
N LYS A 120 3.08 9.18 -10.58
CA LYS A 120 3.36 10.62 -10.50
C LYS A 120 3.43 11.16 -9.07
N TYR A 121 2.87 10.43 -8.11
CA TYR A 121 2.85 10.86 -6.72
C TYR A 121 3.95 10.21 -5.87
N VAL A 122 4.58 9.15 -6.36
CA VAL A 122 5.62 8.41 -5.63
C VAL A 122 6.92 9.20 -5.66
N ARG A 123 7.54 9.39 -4.51
CA ARG A 123 8.90 9.90 -4.35
C ARG A 123 9.73 8.86 -3.62
N TRP A 124 10.73 8.35 -4.31
CA TRP A 124 11.58 7.31 -3.77
C TRP A 124 12.62 7.88 -2.82
N LEU A 125 12.84 7.19 -1.70
CA LEU A 125 13.85 7.51 -0.69
C LEU A 125 15.16 6.75 -0.95
N GLU A 126 16.22 7.13 -0.26
CA GLU A 126 17.47 6.37 -0.34
C GLU A 126 17.28 4.91 0.13
N PRO A 127 17.88 3.93 -0.51
CA PRO A 127 18.78 4.01 -1.69
C PRO A 127 18.07 3.97 -3.05
N TYR A 128 16.74 4.16 -3.09
CA TYR A 128 15.90 3.99 -4.29
C TYR A 128 15.70 5.29 -5.09
N THR A 129 16.42 6.35 -4.76
CA THR A 129 16.26 7.68 -5.39
C THR A 129 16.51 7.67 -6.90
N HIS A 130 17.29 6.72 -7.41
CA HIS A 130 17.49 6.54 -8.86
C HIS A 130 16.20 6.28 -9.63
N LEU A 131 15.16 5.75 -8.95
CA LEU A 131 13.84 5.53 -9.55
C LEU A 131 13.05 6.84 -9.76
N ASN A 132 13.45 7.93 -9.12
CA ASN A 132 12.89 9.25 -9.39
C ASN A 132 13.34 9.77 -10.75
N GLU A 133 14.60 9.56 -11.10
CA GLU A 133 15.20 9.98 -12.37
C GLU A 133 14.56 9.26 -13.55
N ALA A 134 14.34 7.96 -13.44
CA ALA A 134 13.68 7.17 -14.48
C ALA A 134 12.28 7.68 -14.87
N LYS A 135 11.65 8.47 -14.01
CA LYS A 135 10.37 9.11 -14.31
C LYS A 135 10.50 10.36 -15.18
N GLU A 136 11.55 11.12 -14.96
CA GLU A 136 11.80 12.35 -15.70
C GLU A 136 12.16 12.00 -17.14
N ASP A 137 12.95 10.98 -17.35
CA ASP A 137 13.27 10.47 -18.69
C ASP A 137 12.06 9.91 -19.44
N GLY A 138 11.18 9.22 -18.74
CA GLY A 138 9.92 8.70 -19.31
C GLY A 138 8.89 9.79 -19.60
N GLY A 139 8.99 10.95 -18.94
CA GLY A 139 8.15 12.12 -19.19
C GLY A 139 8.66 13.01 -20.31
N GLY A 140 9.93 12.85 -20.66
CA GLY A 140 10.60 13.64 -21.71
C GLY A 140 10.46 13.06 -23.11
N ALA A 141 9.87 11.90 -23.29
CA ALA A 141 9.49 11.44 -24.61
C ALA A 141 8.45 12.40 -25.17
N LYS A 142 8.89 13.29 -26.05
CA LYS A 142 8.01 14.15 -26.83
C LYS A 142 7.00 13.26 -27.50
N ARG A 143 5.82 13.18 -26.95
CA ARG A 143 4.70 12.64 -27.67
C ARG A 143 4.53 13.50 -28.90
N PRO A 144 4.45 12.94 -30.11
CA PRO A 144 4.06 13.72 -31.26
C PRO A 144 2.74 14.38 -30.86
N GLY A 145 2.68 15.68 -31.02
CA GLY A 145 1.67 16.58 -30.46
C GLY A 145 0.27 16.38 -30.99
N LYS A 146 -0.24 15.19 -30.88
CA LYS A 146 -1.66 14.90 -31.01
C LYS A 146 -2.07 14.38 -29.65
N GLY A 147 -2.77 15.24 -28.95
CA GLY A 147 -3.34 14.93 -27.68
C GLY A 147 -4.09 13.62 -27.72
N PHE A 148 -3.47 12.60 -27.19
CA PHE A 148 -4.23 11.51 -26.69
C PHE A 148 -4.78 11.99 -25.36
N SER A 149 -6.03 12.41 -25.38
CA SER A 149 -6.80 12.34 -24.17
C SER A 149 -6.93 10.86 -23.87
N LEU A 150 -6.06 10.36 -23.06
CA LEU A 150 -6.34 9.15 -22.33
C LEU A 150 -7.41 9.48 -21.34
N ILE A 151 -8.56 9.14 -21.73
CA ILE A 151 -9.69 9.10 -20.85
C ILE A 151 -9.35 8.16 -19.70
#